data_89cfb88404a23a7f8c1b3e8ff6ca7572
#
_entry.id   89cfb88404a23a7f8c1b3e8ff6ca7572
#
_cell.length_a   1.000
_cell.length_b   1.000
_cell.length_c   1.000
_cell.angle_alpha   90.00
_cell.angle_beta   90.00
_cell.angle_gamma   90.00
#
_symmetry.space_group_name_H-M   'P 1'
#
loop_
_entity.id
_entity.type
_entity.pdbx_description
1 polymer ?
#
loop_
_entity_poly.entity_id
_entity_poly.type
_entity_poly.pdbx_seq_one_letter_code
_entity_poly.pdbx_strand_id
1 'polypeptide(L)' 'MNRMSEINREEYDRAIDQWILGRNGERDRLILRMFLFDGVTYEKMQKRLDEIDYPLSIDQLKKIIRKRKDELFRHL' A
#
# COMPACT_ATOMS: atom_id res chain seq x y z
N MET A 1 -14.75 16.61 3.93
CA MET A 1 -14.43 16.34 4.25
C MET A 1 -13.62 15.71 4.52
N ASN A 2 -13.08 15.43 4.71
CA ASN A 2 -12.34 14.80 4.77
C ASN A 2 -11.92 14.37 5.98
N ARG A 3 -12.63 13.78 6.43
CA ARG A 3 -12.42 13.34 7.52
C ARG A 3 -11.59 12.28 7.61
N MET A 4 -11.30 11.69 6.70
CA MET A 4 -10.44 10.66 6.63
C MET A 4 -9.24 11.10 7.12
N SER A 5 -9.06 12.10 7.42
CA SER A 5 -8.00 12.65 7.67
C SER A 5 -7.15 12.15 8.64
N GLU A 6 -6.65 12.80 9.51
CA GLU A 6 -5.56 12.47 10.27
C GLU A 6 -5.76 11.32 11.18
N ILE A 7 -6.87 11.22 11.80
CA ILE A 7 -7.18 10.13 12.72
C ILE A 7 -7.17 8.82 11.98
N ASN A 8 -7.80 8.79 10.81
CA ASN A 8 -7.89 7.55 10.07
C ASN A 8 -6.55 7.16 9.49
N ARG A 9 -5.70 8.13 9.19
CA ARG A 9 -4.39 7.83 8.66
C ARG A 9 -3.56 7.03 9.66
N GLU A 10 -3.62 7.40 10.92
CA GLU A 10 -2.89 6.67 11.94
C GLU A 10 -3.42 5.26 12.11
N GLU A 11 -4.74 5.09 12.02
CA GLU A 11 -5.32 3.77 12.11
C GLU A 11 -4.91 2.91 10.93
N TYR A 12 -4.94 3.47 9.72
CA TYR A 12 -4.53 2.74 8.53
C TYR A 12 -3.06 2.37 8.62
N ASP A 13 -2.23 3.29 9.06
CA ASP A 13 -0.80 3.05 9.16
C ASP A 13 -0.51 1.90 10.12
N ARG A 14 -1.19 1.90 11.26
CA ARG A 14 -1.04 0.86 12.25
C ARG A 14 -1.55 -0.47 11.73
N ALA A 15 -2.69 -0.45 11.05
CA ALA A 15 -3.28 -1.66 10.49
C ALA A 15 -2.39 -2.25 9.38
N ILE A 16 -1.76 -1.41 8.59
CA ILE A 16 -0.83 -1.87 7.55
C ILE A 16 0.29 -2.67 8.20
N ASP A 17 0.90 -2.13 9.25
CA ASP A 17 1.97 -2.84 9.92
C ASP A 17 1.50 -4.12 10.57
N GLN A 18 0.28 -4.15 11.07
CA GLN A 18 -0.22 -5.29 11.81
C GLN A 18 -0.74 -6.40 10.90
N TRP A 19 -1.39 -6.06 9.81
CA TRP A 19 -2.12 -7.04 9.02
C TRP A 19 -1.53 -7.36 7.65
N ILE A 20 -0.69 -6.50 7.09
CA ILE A 20 -0.10 -6.76 5.78
C ILE A 20 1.24 -7.46 6.00
N LEU A 21 1.17 -8.78 6.09
CA LEU A 21 2.30 -9.59 6.48
C LEU A 21 2.62 -10.62 5.41
N GLY A 22 3.53 -11.52 5.72
CA GLY A 22 3.88 -12.60 4.81
C GLY A 22 5.19 -12.31 4.09
N ARG A 23 5.48 -13.16 3.10
CA ARG A 23 6.76 -13.09 2.40
C ARG A 23 6.99 -11.74 1.75
N ASN A 24 5.98 -11.16 1.16
CA ASN A 24 6.10 -9.90 0.47
C ASN A 24 5.50 -8.75 1.29
N GLY A 25 5.41 -8.94 2.60
CA GLY A 25 4.75 -7.95 3.45
C GLY A 25 5.43 -6.60 3.40
N GLU A 26 6.75 -6.58 3.47
CA GLU A 26 7.48 -5.32 3.47
C GLU A 26 7.22 -4.55 2.18
N ARG A 27 7.29 -5.22 1.04
CA ARG A 27 7.02 -4.61 -0.25
C ARG A 27 5.57 -4.11 -0.32
N ASP A 28 4.65 -4.93 0.13
CA ASP A 28 3.23 -4.62 0.01
C ASP A 28 2.81 -3.50 0.95
N ARG A 29 3.44 -3.42 2.13
CA ARG A 29 3.18 -2.31 3.04
C ARG A 29 3.62 -0.98 2.41
N LEU A 30 4.77 -0.99 1.73
CA LEU A 30 5.25 0.20 1.05
C LEU A 30 4.30 0.59 -0.09
N ILE A 31 3.85 -0.39 -0.87
CA ILE A 31 2.92 -0.14 -1.97
C ILE A 31 1.63 0.49 -1.44
N LEU A 32 1.08 -0.06 -0.37
CA LEU A 32 -0.17 0.47 0.18
C LEU A 32 0.01 1.89 0.70
N ARG A 33 1.14 2.19 1.31
CA ARG A 33 1.39 3.55 1.80
C ARG A 33 1.51 4.53 0.65
N MET A 34 2.18 4.14 -0.43
CA MET A 34 2.25 5.00 -1.60
C MET A 34 0.86 5.23 -2.19
N PHE A 35 0.04 4.20 -2.23
CA PHE A 35 -1.28 4.30 -2.81
C PHE A 35 -2.25 5.10 -1.93
N LEU A 36 -2.28 4.79 -0.64
CA LEU A 36 -3.27 5.39 0.25
C LEU A 36 -2.87 6.76 0.76
N PHE A 37 -1.59 6.96 1.03
CA PHE A 37 -1.15 8.19 1.67
C PHE A 37 -0.50 9.18 0.72
N ASP A 38 0.37 8.70 -0.17
CA ASP A 38 1.15 9.60 -1.01
C ASP A 38 0.44 9.96 -2.30
N GLY A 39 -0.49 9.15 -2.73
CA GLY A 39 -1.25 9.44 -3.94
C GLY A 39 -0.42 9.49 -5.20
N VAL A 40 0.67 8.73 -5.26
CA VAL A 40 1.53 8.73 -6.44
C VAL A 40 0.95 7.85 -7.53
N THR A 41 1.35 8.09 -8.76
CA THR A 41 0.89 7.31 -9.90
C THR A 41 1.50 5.92 -9.89
N TYR A 42 0.91 5.01 -10.66
CA TYR A 42 1.46 3.66 -10.77
C TYR A 42 2.87 3.69 -11.36
N GLU A 43 3.12 4.58 -12.30
CA GLU A 43 4.44 4.71 -12.87
C GLU A 43 5.48 5.13 -11.84
N LYS A 44 5.12 6.03 -10.96
CA LYS A 44 6.03 6.45 -9.90
C LYS A 44 6.24 5.35 -8.87
N MET A 45 5.20 4.59 -8.57
CA MET A 45 5.33 3.43 -7.68
C MET A 45 6.32 2.44 -8.28
N GLN A 46 6.16 2.17 -9.58
CA GLN A 46 7.00 1.23 -10.28
C GLN A 46 8.45 1.68 -10.22
N LYS A 47 8.70 2.95 -10.43
CA LYS A 47 10.04 3.48 -10.39
C LYS A 47 10.66 3.37 -9.01
N ARG A 48 9.91 3.71 -7.98
CA ARG A 48 10.41 3.62 -6.61
C ARG A 48 10.72 2.18 -6.23
N LEU A 49 9.89 1.25 -6.68
CA LEU A 49 10.11 -0.16 -6.37
C LEU A 49 11.31 -0.71 -7.13
N ASP A 50 11.55 -0.24 -8.36
CA ASP A 50 12.73 -0.64 -9.10
C ASP A 50 14.00 -0.23 -8.36
N GLU A 51 13.96 0.92 -7.72
CA GLU A 51 15.13 1.45 -7.02
C GLU A 51 15.52 0.61 -5.81
N ILE A 52 14.60 -0.17 -5.28
CA ILE A 52 14.87 -1.02 -4.13
C ILE A 52 14.75 -2.50 -4.50
N ASP A 53 14.90 -2.79 -5.81
CA ASP A 53 14.94 -4.16 -6.30
C ASP A 53 13.65 -4.94 -6.13
N TYR A 54 12.52 -4.30 -6.26
CA TYR A 54 11.24 -4.97 -6.29
C TYR A 54 10.54 -4.64 -7.62
N PRO A 55 11.05 -5.12 -8.75
CA PRO A 55 10.45 -4.76 -10.03
C PRO A 55 9.08 -5.41 -10.21
N LEU A 56 8.11 -4.61 -10.52
CA LEU A 56 6.74 -5.08 -10.75
C LEU A 56 6.16 -4.35 -11.95
N SER A 57 5.30 -5.05 -12.68
CA SER A 57 4.55 -4.40 -13.75
C SER A 57 3.38 -3.63 -13.14
N ILE A 58 2.80 -2.76 -13.92
CA ILE A 58 1.63 -1.99 -13.46
C ILE A 58 0.47 -2.93 -13.17
N ASP A 59 0.29 -3.98 -13.98
CA ASP A 59 -0.77 -4.95 -13.73
C ASP A 59 -0.55 -5.67 -12.41
N GLN A 60 0.69 -6.01 -12.09
CA GLN A 60 0.99 -6.66 -10.82
C GLN A 60 0.73 -5.70 -9.66
N LEU A 61 1.07 -4.43 -9.82
CA LEU A 61 0.79 -3.44 -8.79
C LEU A 61 -0.70 -3.33 -8.52
N LYS A 62 -1.50 -3.29 -9.58
CA LYS A 62 -2.94 -3.17 -9.42
C LYS A 62 -3.51 -4.39 -8.69
N LYS A 63 -3.02 -5.58 -9.01
CA LYS A 63 -3.49 -6.79 -8.34
C LYS A 63 -3.12 -6.80 -6.88
N ILE A 64 -1.89 -6.40 -6.57
CA ILE A 64 -1.42 -6.36 -5.19
C ILE A 64 -2.22 -5.35 -4.38
N ILE A 65 -2.44 -4.17 -4.94
CA ILE A 65 -3.19 -3.14 -4.26
C ILE A 65 -4.61 -3.61 -3.97
N ARG A 66 -5.27 -4.24 -4.96
CA ARG A 66 -6.62 -4.73 -4.77
C ARG A 66 -6.67 -5.78 -3.66
N LYS A 67 -5.75 -6.73 -3.69
CA LYS A 67 -5.75 -7.81 -2.72
C LYS A 67 -5.46 -7.31 -1.32
N ARG A 68 -4.40 -6.52 -1.19
CA ARG A 68 -3.98 -6.06 0.13
C ARG A 68 -4.92 -5.02 0.72
N LYS A 69 -5.50 -4.19 -0.14
CA LYS A 69 -6.48 -3.22 0.31
C LYS A 69 -7.70 -3.94 0.89
N ASP A 70 -8.13 -5.01 0.22
CA ASP A 70 -9.25 -5.81 0.69
C ASP A 70 -8.94 -6.44 2.05
N GLU A 71 -7.73 -6.97 2.20
CA GLU A 71 -7.30 -7.55 3.46
C GLU A 71 -7.27 -6.50 4.56
N LEU A 72 -6.74 -5.33 4.25
CA LEU A 72 -6.64 -4.26 5.23
C LEU A 72 -8.01 -3.82 5.70
N PHE A 73 -8.92 -3.59 4.77
CA PHE A 73 -10.23 -3.05 5.13
C PHE A 73 -11.08 -4.02 5.91
N ARG A 74 -10.78 -5.31 5.85
CA ARG A 74 -11.50 -6.26 6.68
C ARG A 74 -11.19 -6.09 8.15
N HIS A 75 -10.07 -5.48 8.49
CA HIS A 75 -9.65 -5.32 9.86
C HIS A 75 -9.85 -3.89 10.37
N LEU A 76 -10.46 -3.06 9.58
CA LEU A 76 -10.80 -1.71 10.00
C LEU A 76 -12.31 -1.60 10.30
#